data_f35374a1d9e289eac5f9466cc14e0ec1
#
_entry.id   f35374a1d9e289eac5f9466cc14e0ec1
#
_cell.length_a   1.000
_cell.length_b   1.000
_cell.length_c   1.000
_cell.angle_alpha   90.00
_cell.angle_beta   90.00
_cell.angle_gamma   90.00
#
_symmetry.space_group_name_H-M   'P 1'
#
loop_
_entity.id
_entity.type
_entity.pdbx_description
1 polymer ?
#
loop_
_entity_poly.entity_id
_entity_poly.type
_entity_poly.pdbx_seq_one_letter_code
_entity_poly.pdbx_strand_id
1 'polypeptide(L)'
;ARIRAISAGQQSELEARAGEEGWDVTRTELEVLRAARPTAPAVHGSSPVPTVRVLEAAAWMSAGIDEPDCLSEFGERTLEAAHPLRQIGLRELVAECARIEGHSVPRVFGDGQATIRAGFSTISLPGILESVMNRTMLAAYQASPIAALQLCAVGSVSDFKEVSRYRLLGTGGFEKVSPTGELKSGALSEQKYSNRADTYGQILMLDRRDIINDDLDAFLDITRQMGRSGAESIDDLFFTLFLSNPGSFFSAGNSNYLEGADTAFGTDSLTSAKTLFRKQKAGPGTKAKDQKPINVRPRFLVVPVEVETDAELLMGSAQLMIDASGTKTKIPVDNPHRNKYEVVSMPHLSDSYYAGSSAKAWYLFADPAVLPAFEIVFLNGRRAPVIERIEAPPNTLGMGFRGYIDVGVKEQDPRGAVRVKGEA
;
A
#
# COMPACT_ATOMS: atom_id res chain seq x y z
N ALA A 1 19.47 32.90 -66.93
CA ALA A 1 19.60 31.44 -66.76
C ALA A 1 19.75 31.05 -65.27
N ARG A 2 20.60 31.74 -64.50
CA ARG A 2 20.82 31.44 -63.05
C ARG A 2 19.61 31.83 -62.18
N ILE A 3 18.94 32.95 -62.47
CA ILE A 3 17.72 33.42 -61.81
C ILE A 3 16.58 32.42 -62.04
N ARG A 4 16.44 31.87 -63.26
CA ARG A 4 15.47 30.80 -63.58
C ARG A 4 15.75 29.49 -62.87
N ALA A 5 17.00 29.14 -62.66
CA ALA A 5 17.36 27.90 -61.94
C ALA A 5 17.03 28.01 -60.41
N ILE A 6 17.10 29.21 -59.83
CA ILE A 6 16.83 29.46 -58.40
C ILE A 6 15.32 29.50 -58.14
N SER A 7 14.55 30.04 -59.14
CA SER A 7 13.08 30.16 -59.04
C SER A 7 12.30 28.99 -59.65
N ALA A 8 13.00 28.05 -60.29
CA ALA A 8 12.39 26.96 -61.04
C ALA A 8 11.66 25.97 -60.09
N GLY A 9 10.36 26.11 -60.08
CA GLY A 9 9.48 25.06 -59.57
C GLY A 9 8.39 25.51 -58.62
N GLN A 10 8.43 26.68 -58.01
CA GLN A 10 7.45 26.97 -56.95
C GLN A 10 6.71 28.31 -57.06
N GLN A 11 7.17 29.32 -57.82
CA GLN A 11 6.47 30.61 -57.88
C GLN A 11 6.74 31.37 -59.19
N SER A 12 5.88 31.14 -60.20
CA SER A 12 5.89 31.89 -61.47
C SER A 12 5.76 33.40 -61.30
N GLU A 13 5.12 33.87 -60.23
CA GLU A 13 4.98 35.27 -59.89
C GLU A 13 6.28 35.93 -59.43
N LEU A 14 7.16 35.23 -58.71
CA LEU A 14 8.46 35.76 -58.27
C LEU A 14 9.43 35.83 -59.45
N GLU A 15 9.34 34.92 -60.40
CA GLU A 15 10.15 34.95 -61.62
C GLU A 15 9.79 36.12 -62.52
N ALA A 16 8.48 36.40 -62.66
CA ALA A 16 7.98 37.59 -63.41
C ALA A 16 8.44 38.89 -62.75
N ARG A 17 8.29 39.02 -61.45
CA ARG A 17 8.73 40.20 -60.69
C ARG A 17 10.25 40.42 -60.73
N ALA A 18 11.02 39.36 -60.62
CA ALA A 18 12.49 39.43 -60.73
C ALA A 18 12.96 39.89 -62.11
N GLY A 19 12.18 39.57 -63.15
CA GLY A 19 12.44 40.02 -64.51
C GLY A 19 12.06 41.49 -64.76
N GLU A 20 10.92 41.95 -64.20
CA GLU A 20 10.42 43.31 -64.32
C GLU A 20 11.23 44.32 -63.48
N GLU A 21 11.61 43.96 -62.28
CA GLU A 21 12.33 44.80 -61.34
C GLU A 21 13.87 44.70 -61.43
N GLY A 22 14.40 43.85 -62.31
CA GLY A 22 15.84 43.68 -62.54
C GLY A 22 16.61 43.21 -61.29
N TRP A 23 16.09 42.23 -60.56
CA TRP A 23 16.70 41.75 -59.31
C TRP A 23 18.05 41.11 -59.55
N ASP A 24 18.97 41.35 -58.63
CA ASP A 24 20.22 40.63 -58.53
C ASP A 24 20.02 39.22 -57.98
N VAL A 25 20.97 38.32 -58.25
CA VAL A 25 20.95 36.91 -57.81
C VAL A 25 20.71 36.82 -56.30
N THR A 26 21.40 37.64 -55.52
CA THR A 26 21.30 37.67 -54.06
C THR A 26 19.91 38.08 -53.59
N ARG A 27 19.29 39.05 -54.27
CA ARG A 27 17.93 39.49 -53.93
C ARG A 27 16.89 38.44 -54.30
N THR A 28 17.11 37.74 -55.41
CA THR A 28 16.23 36.68 -55.87
C THR A 28 16.29 35.47 -54.90
N GLU A 29 17.49 35.09 -54.44
CA GLU A 29 17.64 34.02 -53.40
C GLU A 29 16.95 34.40 -52.09
N LEU A 30 17.07 35.66 -51.67
CA LEU A 30 16.46 36.16 -50.46
C LEU A 30 14.92 36.15 -50.51
N GLU A 31 14.33 36.54 -51.65
CA GLU A 31 12.87 36.52 -51.84
C GLU A 31 12.32 35.11 -52.01
N VAL A 32 13.06 34.21 -52.65
CA VAL A 32 12.72 32.76 -52.71
C VAL A 32 12.76 32.13 -51.31
N LEU A 33 13.76 32.46 -50.51
CA LEU A 33 13.85 31.99 -49.13
C LEU A 33 12.75 32.59 -48.24
N ARG A 34 12.35 33.83 -48.48
CA ARG A 34 11.22 34.47 -47.79
C ARG A 34 9.88 33.85 -48.17
N ALA A 35 9.71 33.49 -49.42
CA ALA A 35 8.51 32.85 -49.92
C ALA A 35 8.43 31.39 -49.56
N ALA A 36 9.58 30.72 -49.46
CA ALA A 36 9.69 29.31 -48.96
C ALA A 36 9.60 29.21 -47.41
N ARG A 37 9.62 30.34 -46.70
CA ARG A 37 9.28 30.29 -45.24
C ARG A 37 7.87 29.72 -45.12
N PRO A 38 7.69 28.59 -44.45
CA PRO A 38 6.36 28.18 -44.10
C PRO A 38 5.73 29.35 -43.36
N THR A 39 4.66 29.91 -43.93
CA THR A 39 3.71 30.72 -43.17
C THR A 39 3.10 29.79 -42.16
N ALA A 40 3.82 29.57 -41.07
CA ALA A 40 3.15 29.07 -39.88
C ALA A 40 1.92 30.00 -39.71
N PRO A 41 0.71 29.47 -39.74
CA PRO A 41 -0.41 30.25 -39.34
C PRO A 41 0.05 30.86 -38.00
N ALA A 42 -0.03 32.20 -37.91
CA ALA A 42 0.05 32.82 -36.60
C ALA A 42 -1.13 32.26 -35.85
N VAL A 43 -0.91 31.17 -35.21
CA VAL A 43 -1.76 30.67 -34.15
C VAL A 43 -1.52 31.65 -33.01
N HIS A 44 -2.17 32.82 -33.12
CA HIS A 44 -2.68 33.45 -31.95
C HIS A 44 -3.84 32.57 -31.46
N GLY A 45 -3.54 31.29 -31.19
CA GLY A 45 -4.33 30.51 -30.33
C GLY A 45 -4.23 31.23 -28.98
N SER A 46 -5.28 31.90 -28.56
CA SER A 46 -5.58 31.98 -27.15
C SER A 46 -5.23 30.58 -26.62
N SER A 47 -4.22 30.45 -25.74
CA SER A 47 -3.90 29.18 -25.12
C SER A 47 -5.22 28.58 -24.72
N PRO A 48 -5.64 27.43 -25.27
CA PRO A 48 -6.95 26.87 -24.97
C PRO A 48 -7.01 26.79 -23.46
N VAL A 49 -8.08 27.35 -22.88
CA VAL A 49 -8.29 27.24 -21.42
C VAL A 49 -8.15 25.76 -21.09
N PRO A 50 -7.22 25.36 -20.22
CA PRO A 50 -6.97 23.97 -19.94
C PRO A 50 -8.27 23.34 -19.45
N THR A 51 -8.57 22.15 -19.89
CA THR A 51 -9.76 21.42 -19.38
C THR A 51 -9.49 20.97 -17.94
N VAL A 52 -10.55 20.70 -17.17
CA VAL A 52 -10.43 20.15 -15.80
C VAL A 52 -9.52 18.90 -15.79
N ARG A 53 -9.66 18.02 -16.80
CA ARG A 53 -8.85 16.81 -16.92
C ARG A 53 -7.36 17.08 -17.20
N VAL A 54 -7.05 18.18 -17.91
CA VAL A 54 -5.66 18.62 -18.13
C VAL A 54 -5.07 19.19 -16.84
N LEU A 55 -5.85 19.93 -16.06
CA LEU A 55 -5.40 20.42 -14.74
C LEU A 55 -5.19 19.28 -13.74
N GLU A 56 -6.06 18.29 -13.77
CA GLU A 56 -5.91 17.08 -12.95
C GLU A 56 -4.62 16.34 -13.29
N ALA A 57 -4.34 16.12 -14.58
CA ALA A 57 -3.09 15.51 -15.03
C ALA A 57 -1.87 16.33 -14.63
N ALA A 58 -1.93 17.68 -14.76
CA ALA A 58 -0.86 18.58 -14.32
C ALA A 58 -0.61 18.49 -12.82
N ALA A 59 -1.68 18.41 -12.02
CA ALA A 59 -1.59 18.25 -10.57
C ALA A 59 -1.00 16.89 -10.17
N TRP A 60 -1.33 15.81 -10.89
CA TRP A 60 -0.69 14.51 -10.68
C TRP A 60 0.81 14.54 -10.98
N MET A 61 1.21 15.20 -12.06
CA MET A 61 2.63 15.38 -12.41
C MET A 61 3.36 16.23 -11.36
N SER A 62 2.74 17.30 -10.86
CA SER A 62 3.28 18.14 -9.80
C SER A 62 3.44 17.37 -8.49
N ALA A 63 2.53 16.42 -8.20
CA ALA A 63 2.60 15.55 -7.03
C ALA A 63 3.69 14.48 -7.12
N GLY A 64 4.37 14.35 -8.26
CA GLY A 64 5.42 13.35 -8.48
C GLY A 64 4.88 11.94 -8.71
N ILE A 65 3.65 11.81 -9.21
CA ILE A 65 3.08 10.52 -9.60
C ILE A 65 3.78 10.04 -10.88
N ASP A 66 4.09 8.76 -10.96
CA ASP A 66 4.85 8.18 -12.06
C ASP A 66 4.17 8.37 -13.43
N GLU A 67 4.96 8.68 -14.45
CA GLU A 67 4.48 8.92 -15.81
C GLU A 67 3.63 7.77 -16.39
N PRO A 68 3.98 6.49 -16.20
CA PRO A 68 3.15 5.38 -16.66
C PRO A 68 1.73 5.39 -16.07
N ASP A 69 1.59 5.77 -14.81
CA ASP A 69 0.31 5.88 -14.12
C ASP A 69 -0.51 7.05 -14.67
N CYS A 70 0.13 8.19 -14.87
CA CYS A 70 -0.47 9.37 -15.52
C CYS A 70 -0.94 9.04 -16.95
N LEU A 71 -0.12 8.31 -17.71
CA LEU A 71 -0.43 7.93 -19.08
C LEU A 71 -1.63 6.96 -19.14
N SER A 72 -1.68 6.00 -18.22
CA SER A 72 -2.77 5.02 -18.15
C SER A 72 -4.13 5.67 -17.83
N GLU A 73 -4.14 6.71 -17.01
CA GLU A 73 -5.37 7.38 -16.57
C GLU A 73 -5.84 8.45 -17.56
N PHE A 74 -4.93 9.31 -18.02
CA PHE A 74 -5.30 10.50 -18.80
C PHE A 74 -5.11 10.34 -20.31
N GLY A 75 -4.26 9.44 -20.74
CA GLY A 75 -3.85 9.27 -22.14
C GLY A 75 -2.85 10.32 -22.62
N GLU A 76 -2.14 9.99 -23.71
CA GLU A 76 -1.01 10.75 -24.23
C GLU A 76 -1.34 12.21 -24.56
N ARG A 77 -2.46 12.47 -25.24
CA ARG A 77 -2.88 13.83 -25.63
C ARG A 77 -3.15 14.76 -24.44
N THR A 78 -3.76 14.22 -23.38
CA THR A 78 -4.05 14.98 -22.17
C THR A 78 -2.76 15.29 -21.42
N LEU A 79 -1.85 14.32 -21.38
CA LEU A 79 -0.56 14.45 -20.72
C LEU A 79 0.34 15.47 -21.44
N GLU A 80 0.40 15.43 -22.77
CA GLU A 80 1.10 16.46 -23.57
C GLU A 80 0.54 17.88 -23.31
N ALA A 81 -0.78 18.02 -23.23
CA ALA A 81 -1.41 19.30 -22.92
C ALA A 81 -1.15 19.74 -21.47
N ALA A 82 -0.97 18.82 -20.53
CA ALA A 82 -0.65 19.09 -19.13
C ALA A 82 0.83 19.41 -18.89
N HIS A 83 1.73 18.95 -19.75
CA HIS A 83 3.18 19.09 -19.60
C HIS A 83 3.68 20.52 -19.36
N PRO A 84 3.13 21.59 -19.99
CA PRO A 84 3.50 22.98 -19.66
C PRO A 84 3.16 23.39 -18.22
N LEU A 85 2.18 22.72 -17.60
CA LEU A 85 1.68 22.98 -16.25
C LEU A 85 2.20 21.97 -15.22
N ARG A 86 3.18 21.14 -15.55
CA ARG A 86 3.68 20.03 -14.71
C ARG A 86 4.22 20.41 -13.33
N GLN A 87 4.44 21.69 -13.08
CA GLN A 87 4.89 22.25 -11.80
C GLN A 87 3.87 23.26 -11.26
N ILE A 88 2.59 23.02 -11.55
CA ILE A 88 1.53 23.91 -11.09
C ILE A 88 1.46 23.91 -9.55
N GLY A 89 1.52 25.10 -8.95
CA GLY A 89 1.31 25.29 -7.52
C GLY A 89 -0.17 25.29 -7.16
N LEU A 90 -0.46 25.18 -5.87
CA LEU A 90 -1.84 25.15 -5.36
C LEU A 90 -2.60 26.44 -5.74
N ARG A 91 -1.94 27.60 -5.64
CA ARG A 91 -2.52 28.90 -5.97
C ARG A 91 -2.85 29.05 -7.44
N GLU A 92 -1.98 28.58 -8.32
CA GLU A 92 -2.19 28.59 -9.76
C GLU A 92 -3.30 27.61 -10.16
N LEU A 93 -3.33 26.41 -9.55
CA LEU A 93 -4.40 25.44 -9.74
C LEU A 93 -5.77 26.03 -9.38
N VAL A 94 -5.86 26.71 -8.24
CA VAL A 94 -7.07 27.42 -7.79
C VAL A 94 -7.51 28.47 -8.82
N ALA A 95 -6.55 29.25 -9.35
CA ALA A 95 -6.83 30.29 -10.34
C ALA A 95 -7.31 29.71 -11.68
N GLU A 96 -6.69 28.62 -12.15
CA GLU A 96 -7.09 27.97 -13.41
C GLU A 96 -8.46 27.29 -13.28
N CYS A 97 -8.75 26.62 -12.17
CA CYS A 97 -10.08 26.06 -11.90
C CYS A 97 -11.16 27.16 -11.92
N ALA A 98 -10.90 28.30 -11.25
CA ALA A 98 -11.83 29.44 -11.26
C ALA A 98 -12.05 30.00 -12.67
N ARG A 99 -11.01 30.06 -13.53
CA ARG A 99 -11.13 30.53 -14.94
C ARG A 99 -11.97 29.57 -15.78
N ILE A 100 -11.79 28.26 -15.62
CA ILE A 100 -12.60 27.25 -16.33
C ILE A 100 -14.08 27.44 -16.02
N GLU A 101 -14.43 27.75 -14.78
CA GLU A 101 -15.80 27.95 -14.34
C GLU A 101 -16.35 29.36 -14.64
N GLY A 102 -15.55 30.19 -15.35
CA GLY A 102 -15.99 31.53 -15.80
C GLY A 102 -15.86 32.65 -14.77
N HIS A 103 -15.18 32.38 -13.65
CA HIS A 103 -14.90 33.40 -12.67
C HIS A 103 -13.78 34.35 -13.16
N SER A 104 -13.98 35.66 -12.98
CA SER A 104 -12.95 36.64 -13.30
C SER A 104 -11.85 36.63 -12.25
N VAL A 105 -10.71 36.02 -12.60
CA VAL A 105 -9.53 35.98 -11.73
C VAL A 105 -8.49 36.98 -12.28
N PRO A 106 -8.00 37.92 -11.47
CA PRO A 106 -6.94 38.85 -11.90
C PRO A 106 -5.68 38.07 -12.29
N ARG A 107 -5.08 38.39 -13.45
CA ARG A 107 -3.83 37.76 -13.91
C ARG A 107 -2.62 38.14 -13.05
N VAL A 108 -2.69 39.26 -12.35
CA VAL A 108 -1.65 39.70 -11.40
C VAL A 108 -2.14 39.34 -10.01
N PHE A 109 -1.39 38.49 -9.33
CA PHE A 109 -1.70 37.93 -7.99
C PHE A 109 -1.70 39.00 -6.85
N GLY A 110 -2.12 40.24 -7.13
CA GLY A 110 -2.19 41.31 -6.13
C GLY A 110 -3.34 41.14 -5.13
N ASP A 111 -4.44 40.53 -5.52
CA ASP A 111 -5.61 40.30 -4.66
C ASP A 111 -5.88 38.81 -4.43
N GLY A 112 -5.06 38.22 -3.56
CA GLY A 112 -5.18 36.81 -3.20
C GLY A 112 -6.53 36.41 -2.59
N GLN A 113 -7.28 37.36 -2.01
CA GLN A 113 -8.60 37.09 -1.42
C GLN A 113 -9.67 36.78 -2.47
N ALA A 114 -9.68 37.52 -3.59
CA ALA A 114 -10.66 37.31 -4.66
C ALA A 114 -10.43 35.95 -5.32
N THR A 115 -9.17 35.57 -5.58
CA THR A 115 -8.78 34.30 -6.15
C THR A 115 -9.18 33.10 -5.23
N ILE A 116 -8.94 33.25 -3.94
CA ILE A 116 -9.27 32.22 -2.96
C ILE A 116 -10.78 32.03 -2.83
N ARG A 117 -11.55 33.14 -2.78
CA ARG A 117 -13.01 33.06 -2.74
C ARG A 117 -13.57 32.39 -4.00
N ALA A 118 -13.04 32.73 -5.16
CA ALA A 118 -13.41 32.11 -6.42
C ALA A 118 -13.08 30.61 -6.40
N GLY A 119 -11.88 30.25 -5.94
CA GLY A 119 -11.45 28.85 -5.83
C GLY A 119 -12.32 28.00 -4.91
N PHE A 120 -12.67 28.49 -3.74
CA PHE A 120 -13.58 27.77 -2.82
C PHE A 120 -15.01 27.64 -3.33
N SER A 121 -15.43 28.48 -4.29
CA SER A 121 -16.73 28.36 -4.93
C SER A 121 -16.74 27.44 -6.14
N THR A 122 -15.59 26.93 -6.58
CA THR A 122 -15.48 26.01 -7.70
C THR A 122 -15.87 24.58 -7.32
N ILE A 123 -16.47 23.87 -8.25
CA ILE A 123 -16.81 22.45 -8.09
C ILE A 123 -15.61 21.57 -8.50
N SER A 124 -14.80 22.03 -9.45
CA SER A 124 -13.70 21.26 -10.05
C SER A 124 -12.48 21.13 -9.14
N LEU A 125 -12.09 22.16 -8.41
CA LEU A 125 -10.90 22.15 -7.56
C LEU A 125 -10.90 21.03 -6.49
N PRO A 126 -11.97 20.85 -5.70
CA PRO A 126 -12.00 19.78 -4.71
C PRO A 126 -11.91 18.39 -5.32
N GLY A 127 -12.50 18.18 -6.51
CA GLY A 127 -12.41 16.91 -7.21
C GLY A 127 -10.99 16.60 -7.68
N ILE A 128 -10.27 17.59 -8.20
CA ILE A 128 -8.87 17.44 -8.60
C ILE A 128 -8.00 17.12 -7.37
N LEU A 129 -8.17 17.87 -6.29
CA LEU A 129 -7.41 17.63 -5.05
C LEU A 129 -7.70 16.24 -4.47
N GLU A 130 -8.97 15.83 -4.42
CA GLU A 130 -9.36 14.50 -3.97
C GLU A 130 -8.70 13.39 -4.79
N SER A 131 -8.66 13.54 -6.11
CA SER A 131 -8.01 12.61 -7.04
C SER A 131 -6.50 12.49 -6.77
N VAL A 132 -5.80 13.63 -6.70
CA VAL A 132 -4.36 13.69 -6.40
C VAL A 132 -4.06 13.08 -5.03
N MET A 133 -4.84 13.44 -4.01
CA MET A 133 -4.68 12.91 -2.66
C MET A 133 -4.87 11.40 -2.60
N ASN A 134 -5.93 10.88 -3.21
CA ASN A 134 -6.19 9.44 -3.24
C ASN A 134 -5.02 8.69 -3.88
N ARG A 135 -4.48 9.19 -4.99
CA ARG A 135 -3.36 8.55 -5.67
C ARG A 135 -2.06 8.61 -4.86
N THR A 136 -1.74 9.79 -4.32
CA THR A 136 -0.55 10.00 -3.48
C THR A 136 -0.59 9.16 -2.20
N MET A 137 -1.76 9.11 -1.54
CA MET A 137 -1.97 8.28 -0.36
C MET A 137 -1.83 6.79 -0.69
N LEU A 138 -2.44 6.34 -1.79
CA LEU A 138 -2.36 4.95 -2.23
C LEU A 138 -0.91 4.53 -2.50
N ALA A 139 -0.12 5.36 -3.17
CA ALA A 139 1.28 5.10 -3.42
C ALA A 139 2.08 4.96 -2.12
N ALA A 140 1.87 5.87 -1.15
CA ALA A 140 2.50 5.81 0.15
C ALA A 140 2.08 4.59 0.98
N TYR A 141 0.79 4.22 0.93
CA TYR A 141 0.26 3.02 1.57
C TYR A 141 0.89 1.75 0.99
N GLN A 142 0.98 1.63 -0.33
CA GLN A 142 1.55 0.46 -1.01
C GLN A 142 3.06 0.33 -0.79
N ALA A 143 3.76 1.44 -0.63
CA ALA A 143 5.19 1.45 -0.32
C ALA A 143 5.51 1.04 1.13
N SER A 144 4.50 1.06 2.02
CA SER A 144 4.68 0.72 3.44
C SER A 144 4.50 -0.79 3.63
N PRO A 145 5.49 -1.49 4.16
CA PRO A 145 5.36 -2.91 4.47
C PRO A 145 4.38 -3.11 5.62
N ILE A 146 3.45 -4.06 5.48
CA ILE A 146 2.47 -4.42 6.51
C ILE A 146 2.73 -5.87 6.92
N ALA A 147 3.35 -6.06 8.08
CA ALA A 147 3.71 -7.40 8.57
C ALA A 147 2.48 -8.24 8.92
N ALA A 148 1.43 -7.62 9.40
CA ALA A 148 0.18 -8.30 9.73
C ALA A 148 -0.43 -9.02 8.52
N LEU A 149 -0.31 -8.48 7.31
CA LEU A 149 -0.82 -9.12 6.08
C LEU A 149 -0.05 -10.39 5.68
N GLN A 150 1.21 -10.53 6.14
CA GLN A 150 1.99 -11.74 5.92
C GLN A 150 1.62 -12.86 6.92
N LEU A 151 1.28 -12.47 8.15
CA LEU A 151 1.03 -13.40 9.25
C LEU A 151 -0.44 -13.83 9.36
N CYS A 152 -1.36 -13.08 8.77
CA CYS A 152 -2.81 -13.27 8.89
C CYS A 152 -3.44 -13.72 7.57
N ALA A 153 -4.53 -14.46 7.67
CA ALA A 153 -5.41 -14.65 6.52
C ALA A 153 -6.16 -13.35 6.21
N VAL A 154 -6.34 -13.06 4.93
CA VAL A 154 -7.06 -11.86 4.49
C VAL A 154 -8.44 -12.25 3.98
N GLY A 155 -9.48 -11.72 4.63
CA GLY A 155 -10.87 -11.94 4.31
C GLY A 155 -11.57 -10.67 3.82
N SER A 156 -12.83 -10.85 3.38
CA SER A 156 -13.73 -9.75 3.04
C SER A 156 -15.05 -9.93 3.77
N VAL A 157 -15.61 -8.82 4.22
CA VAL A 157 -16.95 -8.71 4.82
C VAL A 157 -17.77 -7.69 4.04
N SER A 158 -19.09 -7.87 4.00
CA SER A 158 -20.00 -6.99 3.24
C SER A 158 -20.67 -5.93 4.11
N ASP A 159 -20.62 -6.09 5.41
CA ASP A 159 -21.21 -5.17 6.39
C ASP A 159 -20.39 -5.13 7.68
N PHE A 160 -20.78 -4.26 8.61
CA PHE A 160 -20.14 -4.11 9.92
C PHE A 160 -20.68 -5.08 10.98
N LYS A 161 -21.50 -6.05 10.59
CA LYS A 161 -21.98 -7.06 11.50
C LYS A 161 -20.93 -8.15 11.69
N GLU A 162 -21.06 -8.87 12.79
CA GLU A 162 -20.21 -10.00 13.09
C GLU A 162 -20.48 -11.14 12.09
N VAL A 163 -19.48 -11.45 11.28
CA VAL A 163 -19.52 -12.55 10.29
C VAL A 163 -18.92 -13.79 10.90
N SER A 164 -19.68 -14.88 10.88
CA SER A 164 -19.20 -16.18 11.36
C SER A 164 -18.41 -16.89 10.27
N ARG A 165 -17.19 -17.30 10.62
CA ARG A 165 -16.37 -18.20 9.82
C ARG A 165 -16.49 -19.60 10.40
N TYR A 166 -16.79 -20.57 9.56
CA TYR A 166 -16.88 -21.97 9.96
C TYR A 166 -15.68 -22.72 9.42
N ARG A 167 -14.96 -23.37 10.30
CA ARG A 167 -13.95 -24.31 9.90
C ARG A 167 -14.47 -25.73 10.10
N LEU A 168 -14.48 -26.47 9.01
CA LEU A 168 -14.80 -27.89 9.06
C LEU A 168 -13.56 -28.64 9.55
N LEU A 169 -13.61 -29.14 10.76
CA LEU A 169 -12.62 -30.08 11.25
C LEU A 169 -12.94 -31.45 10.62
N GLY A 170 -12.18 -31.78 9.58
CA GLY A 170 -12.32 -33.05 8.89
C GLY A 170 -12.10 -34.22 9.82
N THR A 171 -13.03 -35.12 9.81
CA THR A 171 -13.01 -36.35 10.62
C THR A 171 -12.11 -37.43 10.01
N GLY A 172 -10.85 -37.12 9.83
CA GLY A 172 -9.90 -38.14 9.37
C GLY A 172 -10.08 -38.50 7.90
N GLY A 173 -9.04 -39.03 7.31
CA GLY A 173 -9.03 -39.45 5.90
C GLY A 173 -10.11 -40.50 5.56
N PHE A 174 -10.20 -40.79 4.29
CA PHE A 174 -11.07 -41.86 3.80
C PHE A 174 -10.90 -43.15 4.62
N GLU A 175 -12.02 -43.68 5.12
CA GLU A 175 -12.04 -44.97 5.79
C GLU A 175 -12.12 -46.09 4.74
N LYS A 176 -11.50 -47.25 5.06
CA LYS A 176 -11.58 -48.40 4.18
C LYS A 176 -13.02 -48.83 4.04
N VAL A 177 -13.51 -48.89 2.82
CA VAL A 177 -14.85 -49.37 2.51
C VAL A 177 -14.91 -50.85 2.78
N SER A 178 -15.98 -51.32 3.47
CA SER A 178 -16.23 -52.73 3.67
C SER A 178 -16.41 -53.45 2.33
N PRO A 179 -16.12 -54.73 2.21
CA PRO A 179 -16.42 -55.53 1.02
C PRO A 179 -17.90 -55.46 0.59
N THR A 180 -18.79 -55.07 1.50
CA THR A 180 -20.22 -54.85 1.25
C THR A 180 -20.53 -53.51 0.60
N GLY A 181 -19.52 -52.65 0.38
CA GLY A 181 -19.70 -51.34 -0.30
C GLY A 181 -20.28 -50.21 0.58
N GLU A 182 -20.43 -50.42 1.88
CA GLU A 182 -20.99 -49.45 2.80
C GLU A 182 -20.00 -48.31 3.12
N LEU A 183 -20.34 -47.08 2.77
CA LEU A 183 -19.62 -45.86 3.11
C LEU A 183 -20.12 -45.31 4.45
N LYS A 184 -19.20 -45.16 5.41
CA LYS A 184 -19.55 -44.53 6.69
C LYS A 184 -19.63 -43.03 6.55
N SER A 185 -20.72 -42.43 7.05
CA SER A 185 -20.87 -40.99 7.13
C SER A 185 -19.84 -40.42 8.12
N GLY A 186 -18.96 -39.53 7.66
CA GLY A 186 -18.05 -38.77 8.49
C GLY A 186 -18.81 -37.72 9.29
N ALA A 187 -18.65 -37.68 10.62
CA ALA A 187 -19.16 -36.56 11.42
C ALA A 187 -18.20 -35.38 11.28
N LEU A 188 -18.66 -34.28 10.73
CA LEU A 188 -17.94 -32.99 10.70
C LEU A 188 -18.21 -32.28 12.03
N SER A 189 -17.17 -31.83 12.71
CA SER A 189 -17.31 -30.86 13.79
C SER A 189 -16.97 -29.48 13.25
N GLU A 190 -17.77 -28.49 13.64
CA GLU A 190 -17.61 -27.11 13.22
C GLU A 190 -16.91 -26.34 14.35
N GLN A 191 -15.86 -25.60 14.02
CA GLN A 191 -15.36 -24.51 14.86
C GLN A 191 -15.84 -23.21 14.27
N LYS A 192 -16.52 -22.42 15.09
CA LYS A 192 -17.03 -21.11 14.73
C LYS A 192 -16.07 -20.04 15.22
N TYR A 193 -15.63 -19.21 14.31
CA TYR A 193 -14.88 -17.98 14.59
C TYR A 193 -15.70 -16.82 14.10
N SER A 194 -15.60 -15.68 14.75
CA SER A 194 -16.29 -14.47 14.34
C SER A 194 -15.31 -13.34 14.09
N ASN A 195 -15.61 -12.50 13.11
CA ASN A 195 -14.84 -11.31 12.82
C ASN A 195 -15.77 -10.20 12.33
N ARG A 196 -15.40 -8.94 12.53
CA ARG A 196 -16.13 -7.78 12.03
C ARG A 196 -15.14 -6.68 11.64
N ALA A 197 -15.52 -5.83 10.69
CA ALA A 197 -14.78 -4.62 10.37
C ALA A 197 -15.29 -3.45 11.21
N ASP A 198 -14.39 -2.54 11.54
CA ASP A 198 -14.69 -1.22 12.12
C ASP A 198 -13.99 -0.15 11.27
N THR A 199 -14.49 1.10 11.29
CA THR A 199 -13.92 2.19 10.50
C THR A 199 -12.86 2.95 11.31
N TYR A 200 -11.68 3.12 10.74
CA TYR A 200 -10.59 3.93 11.27
C TYR A 200 -10.29 5.06 10.30
N GLY A 201 -10.16 6.28 10.80
CA GLY A 201 -9.95 7.42 9.91
C GLY A 201 -9.51 8.68 10.62
N GLN A 202 -9.08 9.64 9.82
CA GLN A 202 -8.67 10.97 10.28
C GLN A 202 -9.13 12.04 9.29
N ILE A 203 -9.22 13.28 9.76
CA ILE A 203 -9.64 14.42 8.97
C ILE A 203 -8.44 15.32 8.70
N LEU A 204 -8.33 15.76 7.45
CA LEU A 204 -7.40 16.78 7.00
C LEU A 204 -8.20 18.01 6.59
N MET A 205 -7.81 19.18 7.11
CA MET A 205 -8.40 20.48 6.72
C MET A 205 -7.36 21.29 5.95
N LEU A 206 -7.73 21.71 4.75
CA LEU A 206 -6.95 22.67 3.95
C LEU A 206 -7.44 24.08 4.26
N ASP A 207 -6.62 24.84 4.94
CA ASP A 207 -6.94 26.20 5.36
C ASP A 207 -6.63 27.22 4.28
N ARG A 208 -7.27 28.40 4.39
CA ARG A 208 -6.97 29.56 3.54
C ARG A 208 -5.49 29.94 3.55
N ARG A 209 -4.78 29.74 4.67
CA ARG A 209 -3.35 30.05 4.80
C ARG A 209 -2.50 29.18 3.89
N ASP A 210 -2.80 27.91 3.79
CA ASP A 210 -2.07 26.94 2.97
C ASP A 210 -2.14 27.31 1.49
N ILE A 211 -3.31 27.79 1.03
CA ILE A 211 -3.49 28.28 -0.33
C ILE A 211 -2.71 29.58 -0.59
N ILE A 212 -2.66 30.50 0.39
CA ILE A 212 -1.92 31.77 0.26
C ILE A 212 -0.42 31.49 0.20
N ASN A 213 0.06 30.55 1.00
CA ASN A 213 1.47 30.18 1.06
C ASN A 213 1.91 29.35 -0.15
N ASP A 214 0.96 28.86 -0.95
CA ASP A 214 1.18 28.01 -2.13
C ASP A 214 1.87 26.67 -1.77
N ASP A 215 1.50 26.11 -0.61
CA ASP A 215 2.10 24.94 -0.01
C ASP A 215 1.45 23.62 -0.51
N LEU A 216 1.47 23.39 -1.81
CA LEU A 216 0.96 22.12 -2.38
C LEU A 216 1.79 20.92 -1.88
N ASP A 217 3.10 21.06 -1.80
CA ASP A 217 3.99 19.98 -1.36
C ASP A 217 3.74 19.60 0.11
N ALA A 218 3.57 20.59 1.00
CA ALA A 218 3.24 20.33 2.40
C ALA A 218 1.90 19.60 2.54
N PHE A 219 0.91 19.95 1.72
CA PHE A 219 -0.39 19.29 1.68
C PHE A 219 -0.27 17.83 1.20
N LEU A 220 0.55 17.59 0.17
CA LEU A 220 0.83 16.25 -0.34
C LEU A 220 1.63 15.40 0.64
N ASP A 221 2.56 16.01 1.39
CA ASP A 221 3.32 15.31 2.43
C ASP A 221 2.42 14.80 3.56
N ILE A 222 1.46 15.61 4.00
CA ILE A 222 0.45 15.16 4.97
C ILE A 222 -0.35 13.99 4.41
N THR A 223 -0.71 14.04 3.13
CA THR A 223 -1.43 12.96 2.45
C THR A 223 -0.59 11.68 2.37
N ARG A 224 0.70 11.78 2.07
CA ARG A 224 1.64 10.64 2.12
C ARG A 224 1.74 10.06 3.53
N GLN A 225 1.77 10.92 4.55
CA GLN A 225 1.76 10.49 5.95
C GLN A 225 0.46 9.76 6.30
N MET A 226 -0.70 10.23 5.83
CA MET A 226 -1.98 9.52 6.00
C MET A 226 -1.94 8.11 5.39
N GLY A 227 -1.31 7.95 4.22
CA GLY A 227 -1.13 6.64 3.60
C GLY A 227 -0.29 5.70 4.46
N ARG A 228 0.84 6.17 4.98
CA ARG A 228 1.71 5.40 5.89
C ARG A 228 0.97 5.05 7.19
N SER A 229 0.32 6.03 7.80
CA SER A 229 -0.47 5.81 9.02
C SER A 229 -1.61 4.82 8.81
N GLY A 230 -2.22 4.79 7.62
CA GLY A 230 -3.21 3.77 7.27
C GLY A 230 -2.62 2.35 7.24
N ALA A 231 -1.38 2.19 6.77
CA ALA A 231 -0.67 0.92 6.80
C ALA A 231 -0.26 0.53 8.24
N GLU A 232 0.33 1.46 8.98
CA GLU A 232 0.72 1.30 10.38
C GLU A 232 -0.47 0.94 11.28
N SER A 233 -1.65 1.52 11.03
CA SER A 233 -2.86 1.21 11.80
C SER A 233 -3.28 -0.25 11.69
N ILE A 234 -3.02 -0.92 10.57
CA ILE A 234 -3.33 -2.35 10.42
C ILE A 234 -2.37 -3.19 11.29
N ASP A 235 -1.08 -2.84 11.29
CA ASP A 235 -0.09 -3.52 12.14
C ASP A 235 -0.40 -3.25 13.62
N ASP A 236 -0.71 -2.01 14.01
CA ASP A 236 -1.10 -1.65 15.37
C ASP A 236 -2.30 -2.45 15.89
N LEU A 237 -3.35 -2.57 15.07
CA LEU A 237 -4.53 -3.34 15.40
C LEU A 237 -4.20 -4.82 15.61
N PHE A 238 -3.38 -5.37 14.70
CA PHE A 238 -2.97 -6.76 14.81
C PHE A 238 -2.11 -7.00 16.05
N PHE A 239 -1.04 -6.22 16.26
CA PHE A 239 -0.15 -6.43 17.40
C PHE A 239 -0.81 -6.13 18.73
N THR A 240 -1.70 -5.15 18.81
CA THR A 240 -2.52 -4.89 20.01
C THR A 240 -3.37 -6.11 20.37
N LEU A 241 -4.08 -6.69 19.41
CA LEU A 241 -4.86 -7.90 19.64
C LEU A 241 -3.96 -9.10 19.96
N PHE A 242 -2.95 -9.34 19.16
CA PHE A 242 -2.05 -10.49 19.24
C PHE A 242 -1.33 -10.55 20.60
N LEU A 243 -0.74 -9.44 21.03
CA LEU A 243 0.03 -9.38 22.26
C LEU A 243 -0.84 -9.41 23.51
N SER A 244 -2.08 -8.90 23.45
CA SER A 244 -3.03 -8.99 24.56
C SER A 244 -3.44 -10.42 24.89
N ASN A 245 -3.12 -11.39 24.04
CA ASN A 245 -3.43 -12.81 24.20
C ASN A 245 -4.92 -13.06 24.53
N PRO A 246 -5.85 -12.63 23.66
CA PRO A 246 -7.27 -12.67 23.92
C PRO A 246 -7.74 -14.11 24.18
N GLY A 247 -8.62 -14.27 25.17
CA GLY A 247 -9.17 -15.58 25.51
C GLY A 247 -8.13 -16.65 25.87
N SER A 248 -6.93 -16.27 26.29
CA SER A 248 -5.80 -17.20 26.51
C SER A 248 -5.47 -18.01 25.24
N PHE A 249 -5.42 -17.33 24.10
CA PHE A 249 -5.10 -17.92 22.81
C PHE A 249 -3.80 -18.73 22.87
N PHE A 250 -2.74 -18.14 23.43
CA PHE A 250 -1.50 -18.86 23.76
C PHE A 250 -1.59 -19.39 25.18
N SER A 251 -1.71 -20.69 25.32
CA SER A 251 -1.85 -21.37 26.60
C SER A 251 -1.37 -22.81 26.54
N ALA A 252 -1.02 -23.38 27.69
CA ALA A 252 -0.72 -24.80 27.81
C ALA A 252 -1.92 -25.67 27.39
N GLY A 253 -3.15 -25.19 27.65
CA GLY A 253 -4.39 -25.89 27.27
C GLY A 253 -4.55 -26.04 25.75
N ASN A 254 -4.12 -25.05 24.99
CA ASN A 254 -4.11 -25.10 23.53
C ASN A 254 -2.85 -25.80 22.96
N SER A 255 -1.93 -26.24 23.83
CA SER A 255 -0.65 -26.86 23.43
C SER A 255 0.16 -26.01 22.45
N ASN A 256 0.14 -24.69 22.62
CA ASN A 256 0.80 -23.72 21.76
C ASN A 256 1.62 -22.68 22.51
N TYR A 257 1.98 -22.99 23.78
CA TYR A 257 2.80 -22.12 24.62
C TYR A 257 3.93 -22.93 25.28
N LEU A 258 5.15 -22.39 25.18
CA LEU A 258 6.36 -22.91 25.86
C LEU A 258 6.88 -21.86 26.82
N GLU A 259 7.08 -22.27 28.08
CA GLU A 259 7.66 -21.47 29.14
C GLU A 259 8.71 -22.23 29.91
N GLY A 260 9.49 -21.56 30.75
CA GLY A 260 10.53 -22.11 31.60
C GLY A 260 11.95 -21.81 31.10
N ALA A 261 12.93 -22.22 31.88
CA ALA A 261 14.34 -22.17 31.50
C ALA A 261 14.53 -22.94 30.19
N ASP A 262 15.53 -22.62 29.39
CA ASP A 262 15.80 -23.21 28.09
C ASP A 262 14.85 -22.79 26.95
N THR A 263 14.02 -21.75 27.16
CA THR A 263 13.18 -21.19 26.09
C THR A 263 13.78 -19.96 25.41
N ALA A 264 14.95 -19.48 25.88
CA ALA A 264 15.70 -18.43 25.20
C ALA A 264 15.94 -18.81 23.72
N PHE A 265 15.93 -17.82 22.84
CA PHE A 265 16.08 -18.10 21.41
C PHE A 265 17.38 -18.83 21.10
N GLY A 266 17.30 -19.95 20.42
CA GLY A 266 18.43 -20.80 20.07
C GLY A 266 18.00 -22.07 19.33
N THR A 267 18.98 -22.91 18.97
CA THR A 267 18.74 -24.13 18.18
C THR A 267 17.82 -25.13 18.88
N ASP A 268 18.02 -25.33 20.18
CA ASP A 268 17.31 -26.34 20.95
C ASP A 268 15.87 -25.90 21.27
N SER A 269 15.70 -24.64 21.67
CA SER A 269 14.38 -24.04 21.89
C SER A 269 13.56 -23.99 20.61
N LEU A 270 14.19 -23.66 19.46
CA LEU A 270 13.53 -23.67 18.17
C LEU A 270 13.13 -25.08 17.74
N THR A 271 13.96 -26.10 18.03
CA THR A 271 13.63 -27.51 17.81
C THR A 271 12.45 -27.94 18.68
N SER A 272 12.41 -27.52 19.94
CA SER A 272 11.32 -27.80 20.87
C SER A 272 10.01 -27.14 20.43
N ALA A 273 10.04 -25.87 20.05
CA ALA A 273 8.89 -25.14 19.52
C ALA A 273 8.34 -25.77 18.23
N LYS A 274 9.23 -26.12 17.29
CA LYS A 274 8.86 -26.86 16.06
C LYS A 274 8.20 -28.19 16.37
N THR A 275 8.73 -28.92 17.37
CA THR A 275 8.19 -30.22 17.77
C THR A 275 6.79 -30.05 18.36
N LEU A 276 6.60 -29.05 19.24
CA LEU A 276 5.28 -28.72 19.79
C LEU A 276 4.32 -28.35 18.68
N PHE A 277 4.74 -27.48 17.74
CA PHE A 277 3.93 -27.06 16.59
C PHE A 277 3.46 -28.26 15.76
N ARG A 278 4.35 -29.18 15.42
CA ARG A 278 4.03 -30.36 14.59
C ARG A 278 3.22 -31.44 15.31
N LYS A 279 3.21 -31.42 16.63
CA LYS A 279 2.40 -32.34 17.45
C LYS A 279 0.98 -31.85 17.67
N GLN A 280 0.59 -30.67 17.14
CA GLN A 280 -0.76 -30.14 17.22
C GLN A 280 -1.78 -31.14 16.67
N LYS A 281 -2.91 -31.27 17.38
CA LYS A 281 -3.95 -32.27 17.12
C LYS A 281 -5.14 -31.67 16.37
N ALA A 282 -5.87 -32.51 15.66
CA ALA A 282 -6.99 -32.09 14.82
C ALA A 282 -8.16 -31.47 15.61
N GLY A 283 -8.41 -31.92 16.83
CA GLY A 283 -9.49 -31.39 17.66
C GLY A 283 -9.18 -31.43 19.15
N PRO A 284 -9.96 -30.70 19.94
CA PRO A 284 -9.80 -30.65 21.41
C PRO A 284 -10.39 -31.89 22.12
N GLY A 285 -11.08 -32.76 21.38
CA GLY A 285 -11.75 -33.90 21.95
C GLY A 285 -10.82 -35.08 22.27
N THR A 286 -11.29 -35.98 23.13
CA THR A 286 -10.56 -37.22 23.51
C THR A 286 -10.74 -38.39 22.55
N LYS A 287 -11.61 -38.24 21.53
CA LYS A 287 -11.86 -39.29 20.53
C LYS A 287 -10.61 -39.54 19.68
N ALA A 288 -10.35 -40.79 19.32
CA ALA A 288 -9.17 -41.15 18.54
C ALA A 288 -8.96 -40.30 17.25
N LYS A 289 -10.05 -39.87 16.62
CA LYS A 289 -10.00 -38.98 15.44
C LYS A 289 -9.50 -37.58 15.75
N ASP A 290 -9.82 -37.05 16.95
CA ASP A 290 -9.41 -35.73 17.39
C ASP A 290 -7.93 -35.71 17.80
N GLN A 291 -7.37 -36.87 18.09
CA GLN A 291 -5.97 -37.04 18.46
C GLN A 291 -5.01 -37.19 17.27
N LYS A 292 -5.51 -37.22 16.04
CA LYS A 292 -4.65 -37.25 14.85
C LYS A 292 -3.87 -35.93 14.72
N PRO A 293 -2.56 -35.97 14.41
CA PRO A 293 -1.78 -34.80 14.18
C PRO A 293 -2.25 -34.07 12.89
N ILE A 294 -2.29 -32.74 12.90
CA ILE A 294 -2.67 -31.93 11.73
C ILE A 294 -1.54 -31.92 10.70
N ASN A 295 -0.30 -32.16 11.12
CA ASN A 295 0.92 -32.15 10.30
C ASN A 295 1.18 -30.80 9.60
N VAL A 296 0.79 -29.70 10.20
CA VAL A 296 1.11 -28.35 9.71
C VAL A 296 2.55 -28.01 10.07
N ARG A 297 3.23 -27.26 9.20
CA ARG A 297 4.60 -26.81 9.42
C ARG A 297 4.62 -25.30 9.65
N PRO A 298 5.44 -24.81 10.58
CA PRO A 298 5.65 -23.37 10.71
C PRO A 298 6.37 -22.84 9.47
N ARG A 299 5.96 -21.66 9.04
CA ARG A 299 6.58 -20.91 7.94
C ARG A 299 7.30 -19.67 8.43
N PHE A 300 6.67 -18.90 9.31
CA PHE A 300 7.22 -17.63 9.79
C PHE A 300 7.79 -17.79 11.20
N LEU A 301 8.94 -17.16 11.41
CA LEU A 301 9.58 -16.97 12.71
C LEU A 301 9.47 -15.50 13.07
N VAL A 302 8.61 -15.17 14.03
CA VAL A 302 8.34 -13.79 14.44
C VAL A 302 9.12 -13.51 15.73
N VAL A 303 9.98 -12.50 15.66
CA VAL A 303 10.94 -12.17 16.73
C VAL A 303 10.91 -10.68 17.06
N PRO A 304 11.19 -10.29 18.32
CA PRO A 304 11.45 -8.92 18.67
C PRO A 304 12.79 -8.46 18.08
N VAL A 305 13.00 -7.16 17.95
CA VAL A 305 14.18 -6.55 17.32
C VAL A 305 15.48 -6.98 18.04
N GLU A 306 15.42 -7.19 19.34
CA GLU A 306 16.55 -7.61 20.17
C GLU A 306 17.08 -9.00 19.80
N VAL A 307 16.26 -9.84 19.21
CA VAL A 307 16.57 -11.23 18.81
C VAL A 307 16.76 -11.36 17.29
N GLU A 308 16.51 -10.30 16.54
CA GLU A 308 16.54 -10.30 15.07
C GLU A 308 17.87 -10.81 14.51
N THR A 309 18.98 -10.24 14.95
CA THR A 309 20.33 -10.63 14.47
C THR A 309 20.62 -12.11 14.74
N ASP A 310 20.23 -12.63 15.91
CA ASP A 310 20.44 -14.04 16.25
C ASP A 310 19.56 -14.95 15.38
N ALA A 311 18.35 -14.51 15.07
CA ALA A 311 17.43 -15.22 14.20
C ALA A 311 17.94 -15.26 12.74
N GLU A 312 18.42 -14.15 12.22
CA GLU A 312 19.02 -14.07 10.88
C GLU A 312 20.28 -14.92 10.76
N LEU A 313 21.18 -14.82 11.76
CA LEU A 313 22.38 -15.65 11.83
C LEU A 313 22.02 -17.15 11.85
N LEU A 314 21.04 -17.55 12.68
CA LEU A 314 20.61 -18.93 12.76
C LEU A 314 19.99 -19.42 11.44
N MET A 315 19.22 -18.57 10.74
CA MET A 315 18.62 -18.94 9.45
C MET A 315 19.65 -18.94 8.30
N GLY A 316 20.64 -18.03 8.32
CA GLY A 316 21.63 -17.88 7.26
C GLY A 316 22.82 -18.83 7.37
N SER A 317 23.24 -19.17 8.59
CA SER A 317 24.47 -19.96 8.83
C SER A 317 24.37 -21.36 8.26
N ALA A 318 25.42 -21.78 7.55
CA ALA A 318 25.52 -23.16 7.04
C ALA A 318 25.86 -24.15 8.14
N GLN A 319 26.69 -23.75 9.07
CA GLN A 319 27.19 -24.59 10.18
C GLN A 319 27.02 -23.88 11.51
N LEU A 320 26.77 -24.63 12.54
CA LEU A 320 26.71 -24.19 13.94
C LEU A 320 27.88 -24.82 14.71
N MET A 321 28.43 -24.04 15.65
CA MET A 321 29.43 -24.53 16.59
C MET A 321 28.73 -25.08 17.83
N ILE A 322 28.73 -26.39 17.98
CA ILE A 322 28.12 -27.08 19.14
C ILE A 322 29.21 -27.62 20.03
N ASP A 323 29.02 -27.55 21.34
CA ASP A 323 29.95 -28.13 22.30
C ASP A 323 29.96 -29.67 22.16
N ALA A 324 31.14 -30.24 21.98
CA ALA A 324 31.28 -31.70 21.96
C ALA A 324 30.92 -32.26 23.34
N SER A 325 30.14 -33.33 23.33
CA SER A 325 29.67 -33.95 24.56
C SER A 325 30.78 -34.19 25.57
N GLY A 326 30.74 -33.50 26.72
CA GLY A 326 31.70 -33.63 27.81
C GLY A 326 32.98 -32.84 27.71
N THR A 327 33.17 -31.98 26.68
CA THR A 327 34.33 -31.14 26.54
C THR A 327 33.93 -29.70 26.09
N LYS A 328 34.74 -28.69 26.46
CA LYS A 328 34.55 -27.33 25.97
C LYS A 328 35.01 -27.13 24.50
N THR A 329 35.25 -28.21 23.78
CA THR A 329 35.71 -28.17 22.39
C THR A 329 34.47 -27.99 21.49
N LYS A 330 34.46 -26.91 20.72
CA LYS A 330 33.40 -26.63 19.76
C LYS A 330 33.63 -27.38 18.45
N ILE A 331 32.67 -28.13 17.99
CA ILE A 331 32.71 -28.82 16.71
C ILE A 331 31.69 -28.21 15.72
N PRO A 332 32.05 -28.05 14.45
CA PRO A 332 31.11 -27.58 13.44
C PRO A 332 30.12 -28.71 13.09
N VAL A 333 28.83 -28.37 13.12
CA VAL A 333 27.76 -29.26 12.72
C VAL A 333 26.85 -28.53 11.74
N ASP A 334 26.31 -29.21 10.75
CA ASP A 334 25.38 -28.61 9.80
C ASP A 334 24.15 -28.06 10.49
N ASN A 335 23.74 -26.86 10.10
CA ASN A 335 22.61 -26.18 10.70
C ASN A 335 21.28 -26.81 10.22
N PRO A 336 20.51 -27.46 11.12
CA PRO A 336 19.26 -28.11 10.76
C PRO A 336 18.12 -27.11 10.49
N HIS A 337 18.29 -25.83 10.84
CA HIS A 337 17.27 -24.77 10.69
C HIS A 337 17.54 -23.82 9.53
N ARG A 338 18.64 -23.99 8.82
CA ARG A 338 19.02 -23.11 7.70
C ARG A 338 17.88 -22.95 6.69
N ASN A 339 17.49 -21.70 6.38
CA ASN A 339 16.46 -21.33 5.40
C ASN A 339 15.11 -22.04 5.59
N LYS A 340 14.74 -22.42 6.81
CA LYS A 340 13.46 -23.11 7.05
C LYS A 340 12.31 -22.20 7.39
N TYR A 341 12.61 -21.03 7.90
CA TYR A 341 11.61 -20.05 8.33
C TYR A 341 11.92 -18.70 7.73
N GLU A 342 10.89 -17.97 7.41
CA GLU A 342 10.96 -16.57 7.04
C GLU A 342 10.94 -15.73 8.33
N VAL A 343 12.00 -14.96 8.57
CA VAL A 343 12.13 -14.15 9.77
C VAL A 343 11.34 -12.86 9.58
N VAL A 344 10.45 -12.58 10.52
CA VAL A 344 9.68 -11.33 10.60
C VAL A 344 10.02 -10.67 11.93
N SER A 345 10.79 -9.58 11.87
CA SER A 345 11.16 -8.80 13.04
C SER A 345 10.29 -7.57 13.13
N MET A 346 9.72 -7.33 14.32
CA MET A 346 8.83 -6.19 14.55
C MET A 346 9.08 -5.53 15.91
N PRO A 347 9.23 -4.19 15.93
CA PRO A 347 9.45 -3.43 17.17
C PRO A 347 8.25 -3.51 18.13
N HIS A 348 7.04 -3.70 17.61
CA HIS A 348 5.80 -3.86 18.39
C HIS A 348 5.89 -4.97 19.45
N LEU A 349 6.71 -5.99 19.23
CA LEU A 349 6.85 -7.13 20.14
C LEU A 349 7.54 -6.75 21.45
N SER A 350 8.45 -5.78 21.41
CA SER A 350 9.24 -5.32 22.58
C SER A 350 8.79 -3.98 23.15
N ASP A 351 7.97 -3.22 22.41
CA ASP A 351 7.52 -1.91 22.87
C ASP A 351 6.52 -2.03 24.03
N SER A 352 6.81 -1.33 25.11
CA SER A 352 5.98 -1.29 26.32
C SER A 352 4.59 -0.67 26.12
N TYR A 353 4.34 0.02 25.02
CA TYR A 353 3.02 0.53 24.65
C TYR A 353 2.01 -0.62 24.48
N TYR A 354 2.45 -1.77 23.99
CA TYR A 354 1.59 -2.93 23.75
C TYR A 354 1.53 -3.84 24.99
N ALA A 355 0.33 -4.05 25.52
CA ALA A 355 0.13 -4.96 26.65
C ALA A 355 0.55 -6.38 26.29
N GLY A 356 1.45 -6.97 27.07
CA GLY A 356 1.99 -8.33 26.84
C GLY A 356 3.21 -8.39 25.94
N SER A 357 3.78 -7.23 25.57
CA SER A 357 5.07 -7.15 24.87
C SER A 357 6.20 -7.77 25.68
N SER A 358 7.22 -8.27 24.98
CA SER A 358 8.41 -8.87 25.59
C SER A 358 9.58 -8.82 24.60
N ALA A 359 10.71 -8.28 25.03
CA ALA A 359 11.96 -8.27 24.28
C ALA A 359 12.60 -9.67 24.11
N LYS A 360 12.01 -10.71 24.73
CA LYS A 360 12.57 -12.07 24.71
C LYS A 360 11.62 -13.10 24.05
N ALA A 361 10.31 -12.85 24.10
CA ALA A 361 9.33 -13.78 23.57
C ALA A 361 9.36 -13.80 22.04
N TRP A 362 9.30 -14.98 21.50
CA TRP A 362 9.29 -15.20 20.05
C TRP A 362 8.22 -16.21 19.66
N TYR A 363 7.88 -16.25 18.36
CA TYR A 363 6.71 -16.98 17.92
C TYR A 363 7.00 -17.73 16.61
N LEU A 364 6.31 -18.86 16.42
CA LEU A 364 6.23 -19.55 15.15
C LEU A 364 4.81 -19.47 14.61
N PHE A 365 4.65 -19.14 13.33
CA PHE A 365 3.37 -19.11 12.64
C PHE A 365 3.33 -20.10 11.48
N ALA A 366 2.16 -20.70 11.26
CA ALA A 366 1.86 -21.43 10.04
C ALA A 366 1.75 -20.48 8.85
N ASP A 367 1.73 -21.06 7.64
CA ASP A 367 1.25 -20.32 6.47
C ASP A 367 -0.25 -20.01 6.65
N PRO A 368 -0.66 -18.72 6.58
CA PRO A 368 -2.07 -18.32 6.76
C PRO A 368 -3.01 -18.98 5.75
N ALA A 369 -2.50 -19.36 4.57
CA ALA A 369 -3.28 -20.08 3.56
C ALA A 369 -3.62 -21.52 3.98
N VAL A 370 -2.80 -22.11 4.87
CA VAL A 370 -3.00 -23.50 5.33
C VAL A 370 -3.76 -23.52 6.64
N LEU A 371 -3.30 -22.73 7.62
CA LEU A 371 -3.86 -22.70 8.97
C LEU A 371 -3.75 -21.30 9.57
N PRO A 372 -4.72 -20.40 9.35
CA PRO A 372 -4.67 -19.05 9.86
C PRO A 372 -4.81 -19.04 11.39
N ALA A 373 -3.84 -18.44 12.07
CA ALA A 373 -3.92 -18.11 13.50
C ALA A 373 -4.79 -16.87 13.74
N PHE A 374 -4.69 -15.90 12.84
CA PHE A 374 -5.44 -14.65 12.86
C PHE A 374 -6.01 -14.34 11.48
N GLU A 375 -7.09 -13.57 11.43
CA GLU A 375 -7.70 -13.10 10.19
C GLU A 375 -7.87 -11.59 10.23
N ILE A 376 -7.48 -10.94 9.14
CA ILE A 376 -7.77 -9.55 8.86
C ILE A 376 -8.90 -9.50 7.84
N VAL A 377 -9.94 -8.74 8.10
CA VAL A 377 -11.06 -8.56 7.17
C VAL A 377 -11.15 -7.11 6.74
N PHE A 378 -11.50 -6.92 5.46
CA PHE A 378 -11.75 -5.61 4.88
C PHE A 378 -13.18 -5.51 4.37
N LEU A 379 -13.81 -4.36 4.54
CA LEU A 379 -15.16 -4.12 4.03
C LEU A 379 -15.15 -4.14 2.50
N ASN A 380 -16.01 -4.96 1.91
CA ASN A 380 -16.12 -5.18 0.46
C ASN A 380 -14.79 -5.51 -0.24
N GLY A 381 -13.81 -6.04 0.52
CA GLY A 381 -12.49 -6.38 0.00
C GLY A 381 -11.58 -5.19 -0.30
N ARG A 382 -11.96 -3.98 0.09
CA ARG A 382 -11.16 -2.75 -0.12
C ARG A 382 -10.03 -2.70 0.89
N ARG A 383 -8.82 -3.03 0.46
CA ARG A 383 -7.63 -3.11 1.31
C ARG A 383 -6.91 -1.79 1.50
N ALA A 384 -7.14 -0.82 0.64
CA ALA A 384 -6.50 0.49 0.69
C ALA A 384 -7.43 1.52 1.35
N PRO A 385 -6.87 2.51 2.07
CA PRO A 385 -7.63 3.63 2.57
C PRO A 385 -8.19 4.48 1.42
N VAL A 386 -9.20 5.30 1.72
CA VAL A 386 -9.87 6.18 0.76
C VAL A 386 -9.93 7.57 1.36
N ILE A 387 -9.72 8.58 0.52
CA ILE A 387 -9.97 9.99 0.87
C ILE A 387 -11.27 10.43 0.20
N GLU A 388 -12.10 11.12 0.95
CA GLU A 388 -13.32 11.74 0.49
C GLU A 388 -13.38 13.20 0.95
N ARG A 389 -13.95 14.03 0.11
CA ARG A 389 -14.26 15.42 0.46
C ARG A 389 -15.33 15.49 1.55
N ILE A 390 -15.17 16.40 2.48
CA ILE A 390 -16.21 16.79 3.45
C ILE A 390 -16.49 18.29 3.34
N GLU A 391 -17.72 18.68 3.64
CA GLU A 391 -18.05 20.10 3.79
C GLU A 391 -17.35 20.66 5.02
N ALA A 392 -16.65 21.78 4.84
CA ALA A 392 -16.04 22.46 5.98
C ALA A 392 -17.15 23.02 6.90
N PRO A 393 -16.92 23.01 8.23
CA PRO A 393 -17.84 23.67 9.15
C PRO A 393 -18.06 25.15 8.74
N PRO A 394 -19.27 25.70 8.94
CA PRO A 394 -19.61 27.05 8.46
C PRO A 394 -18.72 28.17 9.01
N ASN A 395 -18.04 27.92 10.13
CA ASN A 395 -17.10 28.85 10.78
C ASN A 395 -15.65 28.68 10.33
N THR A 396 -15.35 27.77 9.40
CA THR A 396 -14.00 27.49 8.90
C THR A 396 -13.89 27.91 7.44
N LEU A 397 -12.87 28.72 7.14
CA LEU A 397 -12.53 29.13 5.76
C LEU A 397 -11.55 28.11 5.18
N GLY A 398 -12.07 27.04 4.56
CA GLY A 398 -11.24 25.98 4.04
C GLY A 398 -12.03 24.86 3.36
N MET A 399 -11.33 23.81 2.95
CA MET A 399 -11.89 22.56 2.46
C MET A 399 -11.49 21.44 3.39
N GLY A 400 -12.39 20.50 3.64
CA GLY A 400 -12.10 19.32 4.45
C GLY A 400 -12.00 18.06 3.60
N PHE A 401 -11.11 17.17 4.03
CA PHE A 401 -10.97 15.83 3.49
C PHE A 401 -10.92 14.84 4.66
N ARG A 402 -11.52 13.68 4.49
CA ARG A 402 -11.42 12.57 5.45
C ARG A 402 -10.78 11.38 4.78
N GLY A 403 -9.75 10.83 5.41
CA GLY A 403 -9.17 9.55 5.02
C GLY A 403 -9.66 8.47 5.98
N TYR A 404 -10.07 7.32 5.46
CA TYR A 404 -10.51 6.20 6.29
C TYR A 404 -10.23 4.85 5.64
N ILE A 405 -10.15 3.83 6.51
CA ILE A 405 -10.05 2.43 6.13
C ILE A 405 -10.97 1.60 7.03
N ASP A 406 -11.64 0.63 6.42
CA ASP A 406 -12.53 -0.29 7.12
C ASP A 406 -11.85 -1.65 7.27
N VAL A 407 -11.39 -1.95 8.47
CA VAL A 407 -10.60 -3.15 8.76
C VAL A 407 -11.01 -3.77 10.08
N GLY A 408 -10.89 -5.07 10.19
CA GLY A 408 -11.07 -5.79 11.45
C GLY A 408 -10.04 -6.90 11.59
N VAL A 409 -9.59 -7.14 12.82
CA VAL A 409 -8.63 -8.18 13.14
C VAL A 409 -9.19 -9.05 14.24
N LYS A 410 -9.10 -10.37 14.09
CA LYS A 410 -9.58 -11.32 15.08
C LYS A 410 -8.76 -12.61 15.09
N GLU A 411 -8.65 -13.18 16.30
CA GLU A 411 -8.07 -14.51 16.46
C GLU A 411 -8.93 -15.60 15.80
N GLN A 412 -8.27 -16.60 15.24
CA GLN A 412 -8.91 -17.74 14.59
C GLN A 412 -8.47 -19.05 15.27
N ASP A 413 -7.55 -19.78 14.71
CA ASP A 413 -7.16 -21.10 15.18
C ASP A 413 -5.87 -21.04 16.00
N PRO A 414 -5.90 -21.35 17.32
CA PRO A 414 -4.71 -21.32 18.15
C PRO A 414 -3.62 -22.32 17.73
N ARG A 415 -3.96 -23.33 16.92
CA ARG A 415 -2.99 -24.31 16.41
C ARG A 415 -2.11 -23.74 15.29
N GLY A 416 -2.48 -22.60 14.72
CA GLY A 416 -1.73 -21.91 13.68
C GLY A 416 -0.51 -21.13 14.17
N ALA A 417 -0.36 -20.97 15.49
CA ALA A 417 0.78 -20.26 16.06
C ALA A 417 1.24 -20.88 17.38
N VAL A 418 2.53 -20.74 17.68
CA VAL A 418 3.14 -21.15 18.96
C VAL A 418 3.89 -19.95 19.53
N ARG A 419 3.69 -19.65 20.82
CA ARG A 419 4.46 -18.66 21.58
C ARG A 419 5.52 -19.35 22.41
N VAL A 420 6.71 -18.77 22.44
CA VAL A 420 7.83 -19.17 23.31
C VAL A 420 8.21 -17.99 24.18
N LYS A 421 8.29 -18.19 25.48
CA LYS A 421 8.47 -17.11 26.47
C LYS A 421 9.85 -16.45 26.39
N GLY A 422 10.87 -17.19 25.94
CA GLY A 422 12.23 -16.67 25.78
C GLY A 422 12.99 -16.50 27.08
N GLU A 423 12.72 -17.32 28.08
CA GLU A 423 13.43 -17.30 29.37
C GLU A 423 14.72 -18.12 29.27
N ALA A 424 15.80 -17.58 29.90
CA ALA A 424 17.09 -18.26 30.03
C ALA A 424 17.21 -18.98 31.36
#